data_e166249ca1add81b0091e18ae4b14b3b
#
_entry.id   e166249ca1add81b0091e18ae4b14b3b
#
_cell.length_a   1.000
_cell.length_b   1.000
_cell.length_c   1.000
_cell.angle_alpha   90.00
_cell.angle_beta   90.00
_cell.angle_gamma   90.00
#
_symmetry.space_group_name_H-M   'P 1'
#
loop_
_entity.id
_entity.type
_entity.pdbx_description
1 polymer ?
#
loop_
_entity_poly.entity_id
_entity_poly.type
_entity_poly.pdbx_seq_one_letter_code
_entity_poly.pdbx_strand_id
1 'polypeptide(L)'
;MMGKLSLGAALAAGLTLSPLAAAQAQTAKPLKVKVDSIKSGGMVPTRYAFCQATAQGHAGPGKDESPPVSWSKGPKGTKSYAVILNDTDSPKSDRDKMNKEGMTVPKTAERQTFYHWVLVDIPANVRSLKLGADSKARVVHGKSEPAAVGKHGLNMFTMAFASNDALKGNYYGYDGPCPPWNDENLHHYHFIVYALSVESLGLPEGFDAAAAVEAMKGKILAEGKFETIYTTNPALGAEVSKK
;
A
#
# COMPACT_ATOMS: atom_id res chain seq x y z
N MET A 1 -66.60 12.24 64.47
CA MET A 1 -65.24 12.86 64.47
C MET A 1 -64.65 12.63 63.08
N MET A 2 -64.44 13.72 62.34
CA MET A 2 -64.08 13.75 60.93
C MET A 2 -62.57 13.63 60.77
N GLY A 3 -62.08 12.62 60.10
CA GLY A 3 -60.66 12.49 59.71
C GLY A 3 -60.47 12.97 58.30
N LYS A 4 -59.59 13.96 58.13
CA LYS A 4 -59.19 14.56 56.80
C LYS A 4 -58.25 13.64 56.06
N LEU A 5 -58.60 13.23 54.84
CA LEU A 5 -57.66 12.66 53.85
C LEU A 5 -56.84 13.80 53.22
N SER A 6 -55.54 13.69 53.31
CA SER A 6 -54.60 14.53 52.54
C SER A 6 -54.18 13.80 51.25
N LEU A 7 -54.47 14.45 50.11
CA LEU A 7 -53.99 14.01 48.79
C LEU A 7 -52.52 14.38 48.63
N GLY A 8 -51.65 13.42 48.44
CA GLY A 8 -50.28 13.63 48.06
C GLY A 8 -50.17 13.70 46.52
N ALA A 9 -49.67 14.82 45.98
CA ALA A 9 -49.39 15.00 44.56
C ALA A 9 -48.04 14.35 44.25
N ALA A 10 -48.05 13.34 43.35
CA ALA A 10 -46.84 12.74 42.79
C ALA A 10 -46.36 13.58 41.61
N LEU A 11 -45.20 14.20 41.72
CA LEU A 11 -44.49 14.80 40.58
C LEU A 11 -43.85 13.69 39.71
N ALA A 12 -44.35 13.53 38.50
CA ALA A 12 -43.70 12.69 37.47
C ALA A 12 -42.62 13.50 36.79
N ALA A 13 -41.34 13.14 37.07
CA ALA A 13 -40.20 13.72 36.36
C ALA A 13 -40.08 12.99 34.99
N GLY A 14 -40.47 13.69 33.91
CA GLY A 14 -40.28 13.21 32.55
C GLY A 14 -38.80 13.29 32.11
N LEU A 15 -38.16 12.14 31.98
CA LEU A 15 -36.85 12.07 31.30
C LEU A 15 -37.07 12.27 29.80
N THR A 16 -36.64 13.41 29.28
CA THR A 16 -36.50 13.64 27.84
C THR A 16 -35.23 12.98 27.35
N LEU A 17 -35.35 11.82 26.71
CA LEU A 17 -34.28 11.21 25.94
C LEU A 17 -34.05 12.04 24.68
N SER A 18 -32.98 12.85 24.67
CA SER A 18 -32.49 13.48 23.44
C SER A 18 -31.98 12.39 22.49
N PRO A 19 -32.42 12.34 21.23
CA PRO A 19 -31.86 11.41 20.27
C PRO A 19 -30.41 11.79 19.99
N LEU A 20 -29.46 10.90 20.31
CA LEU A 20 -28.10 10.96 19.79
C LEU A 20 -28.23 10.87 18.27
N ALA A 21 -28.06 11.98 17.57
CA ALA A 21 -27.92 12.00 16.13
C ALA A 21 -26.63 11.21 15.80
N ALA A 22 -26.79 9.99 15.30
CA ALA A 22 -25.69 9.25 14.69
C ALA A 22 -25.19 10.10 13.53
N ALA A 23 -24.03 10.75 13.72
CA ALA A 23 -23.34 11.43 12.64
C ALA A 23 -23.01 10.36 11.58
N GLN A 24 -23.79 10.36 10.48
CA GLN A 24 -23.46 9.58 9.32
C GLN A 24 -22.07 10.04 8.86
N ALA A 25 -21.08 9.15 8.96
CA ALA A 25 -19.76 9.39 8.42
C ALA A 25 -19.92 9.63 6.91
N GLN A 26 -19.89 10.91 6.53
CA GLN A 26 -19.95 11.32 5.13
C GLN A 26 -18.70 10.72 4.48
N THR A 27 -18.88 9.72 3.61
CA THR A 27 -17.76 9.09 2.90
C THR A 27 -17.01 10.17 2.13
N ALA A 28 -15.82 10.49 2.60
CA ALA A 28 -15.02 11.54 1.98
C ALA A 28 -14.73 11.14 0.52
N LYS A 29 -14.73 12.15 -0.38
CA LYS A 29 -14.40 11.93 -1.79
C LYS A 29 -13.01 11.27 -1.89
N PRO A 30 -12.83 10.19 -2.66
CA PRO A 30 -11.55 9.54 -2.84
C PRO A 30 -10.47 10.51 -3.35
N LEU A 31 -9.25 10.34 -2.92
CA LEU A 31 -8.11 11.08 -3.46
C LEU A 31 -7.91 10.70 -4.93
N LYS A 32 -7.59 11.70 -5.75
CA LYS A 32 -7.15 11.44 -7.12
C LYS A 32 -5.65 11.17 -7.07
N VAL A 33 -5.24 9.93 -7.33
CA VAL A 33 -3.83 9.52 -7.41
C VAL A 33 -3.41 9.42 -8.86
N LYS A 34 -2.21 9.89 -9.16
CA LYS A 34 -1.57 9.76 -10.48
C LYS A 34 -0.14 9.25 -10.28
N VAL A 35 0.28 8.37 -11.17
CA VAL A 35 1.66 7.93 -11.32
C VAL A 35 2.10 8.35 -12.72
N ASP A 36 3.05 9.28 -12.79
CA ASP A 36 3.46 9.83 -14.07
C ASP A 36 4.14 8.75 -14.93
N SER A 37 3.95 8.87 -16.25
CA SER A 37 4.46 7.92 -17.26
C SER A 37 3.82 6.52 -17.25
N ILE A 38 2.77 6.30 -16.44
CA ILE A 38 1.97 5.09 -16.47
C ILE A 38 0.51 5.43 -16.70
N LYS A 39 -0.16 4.70 -17.59
CA LYS A 39 -1.62 4.75 -17.72
C LYS A 39 -2.25 3.89 -16.63
N SER A 40 -3.40 4.31 -16.08
CA SER A 40 -4.16 3.48 -15.14
C SER A 40 -4.51 2.13 -15.79
N GLY A 41 -4.24 1.02 -15.09
CA GLY A 41 -4.34 -0.34 -15.63
C GLY A 41 -3.24 -0.72 -16.63
N GLY A 42 -2.29 0.18 -16.92
CA GLY A 42 -1.19 -0.06 -17.85
C GLY A 42 0.00 -0.79 -17.24
N MET A 43 0.88 -1.29 -18.10
CA MET A 43 2.12 -1.97 -17.72
C MET A 43 3.09 -0.98 -17.06
N VAL A 44 3.66 -1.38 -15.92
CA VAL A 44 4.75 -0.63 -15.29
C VAL A 44 5.98 -0.64 -16.21
N PRO A 45 6.56 0.52 -16.56
CA PRO A 45 7.83 0.57 -17.29
C PRO A 45 8.96 -0.12 -16.51
N THR A 46 9.82 -0.86 -17.21
CA THR A 46 10.92 -1.63 -16.60
C THR A 46 11.89 -0.80 -15.77
N ARG A 47 11.99 0.53 -16.05
CA ARG A 47 12.79 1.45 -15.22
C ARG A 47 12.32 1.52 -13.77
N TYR A 48 11.03 1.26 -13.51
CA TYR A 48 10.43 1.29 -12.18
C TYR A 48 10.37 -0.10 -11.53
N ALA A 49 10.75 -1.16 -12.26
CA ALA A 49 10.69 -2.52 -11.76
C ALA A 49 12.00 -2.94 -11.07
N PHE A 50 11.90 -3.72 -10.01
CA PHE A 50 13.04 -4.36 -9.34
C PHE A 50 13.61 -5.49 -10.20
N CYS A 51 12.76 -6.20 -10.95
CA CYS A 51 13.16 -7.21 -11.93
C CYS A 51 12.52 -6.91 -13.30
N GLN A 52 13.17 -7.37 -14.37
CA GLN A 52 12.66 -7.31 -15.73
C GLN A 52 12.84 -8.65 -16.44
N ALA A 53 11.99 -8.92 -17.43
CA ALA A 53 12.17 -10.09 -18.28
C ALA A 53 13.48 -9.97 -19.07
N THR A 54 14.16 -11.12 -19.27
CA THR A 54 15.38 -11.20 -20.08
C THR A 54 15.11 -11.94 -21.39
N ALA A 55 16.04 -11.82 -22.34
CA ALA A 55 15.94 -12.52 -23.62
C ALA A 55 15.96 -14.05 -23.47
N GLN A 56 16.48 -14.57 -22.37
CA GLN A 56 16.53 -16.00 -22.04
C GLN A 56 15.21 -16.50 -21.39
N GLY A 57 14.21 -15.64 -21.25
CA GLY A 57 12.90 -15.99 -20.67
C GLY A 57 12.85 -15.98 -19.15
N HIS A 58 13.94 -15.63 -18.48
CA HIS A 58 14.02 -15.46 -17.02
C HIS A 58 13.92 -14.00 -16.60
N ALA A 59 13.87 -13.75 -15.29
CA ALA A 59 13.95 -12.40 -14.74
C ALA A 59 15.40 -12.02 -14.44
N GLY A 60 15.77 -10.80 -14.85
CA GLY A 60 17.04 -10.15 -14.52
C GLY A 60 16.81 -8.86 -13.73
N PRO A 61 17.90 -8.16 -13.33
CA PRO A 61 17.78 -6.91 -12.60
C PRO A 61 17.04 -5.83 -13.38
N GLY A 62 16.06 -5.17 -12.75
CA GLY A 62 15.47 -3.92 -13.23
C GLY A 62 16.26 -2.71 -12.72
N LYS A 63 15.84 -1.51 -13.12
CA LYS A 63 16.49 -0.27 -12.65
C LYS A 63 16.03 0.13 -11.25
N ASP A 64 14.79 -0.19 -10.89
CA ASP A 64 14.21 0.04 -9.56
C ASP A 64 14.17 1.51 -9.14
N GLU A 65 13.91 2.41 -10.07
CA GLU A 65 13.74 3.82 -9.76
C GLU A 65 12.30 4.11 -9.32
N SER A 66 12.09 4.80 -8.20
CA SER A 66 10.72 5.11 -7.77
C SER A 66 10.04 6.09 -8.74
N PRO A 67 8.81 5.80 -9.22
CA PRO A 67 8.09 6.69 -10.13
C PRO A 67 7.65 7.98 -9.43
N PRO A 68 7.39 9.08 -10.18
CA PRO A 68 6.73 10.24 -9.62
C PRO A 68 5.27 9.90 -9.29
N VAL A 69 4.86 10.19 -8.07
CA VAL A 69 3.48 9.98 -7.59
C VAL A 69 2.92 11.31 -7.12
N SER A 70 1.68 11.62 -7.49
CA SER A 70 0.98 12.82 -7.03
C SER A 70 -0.46 12.52 -6.66
N TRP A 71 -1.02 13.35 -5.75
CA TRP A 71 -2.39 13.18 -5.29
C TRP A 71 -3.10 14.50 -4.99
N SER A 72 -4.43 14.46 -5.02
CA SER A 72 -5.25 15.60 -4.68
C SER A 72 -5.17 15.92 -3.18
N LYS A 73 -5.49 17.17 -2.81
CA LYS A 73 -5.62 17.56 -1.41
C LYS A 73 -6.66 16.68 -0.70
N GLY A 74 -6.32 16.18 0.48
CA GLY A 74 -7.22 15.45 1.35
C GLY A 74 -8.34 16.35 1.95
N PRO A 75 -9.34 15.73 2.58
CA PRO A 75 -10.43 16.47 3.23
C PRO A 75 -9.93 17.35 4.38
N LYS A 76 -10.82 18.21 4.91
CA LYS A 76 -10.52 19.01 6.10
C LYS A 76 -10.12 18.11 7.26
N GLY A 77 -9.09 18.47 7.98
CA GLY A 77 -8.55 17.67 9.08
C GLY A 77 -7.38 16.77 8.69
N THR A 78 -7.01 16.69 7.39
CA THR A 78 -5.81 15.97 6.98
C THR A 78 -4.56 16.64 7.57
N LYS A 79 -3.78 15.86 8.31
CA LYS A 79 -2.54 16.30 8.95
C LYS A 79 -1.29 15.65 8.36
N SER A 80 -1.43 14.44 7.80
CA SER A 80 -0.37 13.74 7.07
C SER A 80 -0.93 12.86 5.97
N TYR A 81 -0.02 12.29 5.17
CA TYR A 81 -0.34 11.26 4.20
C TYR A 81 0.53 10.01 4.42
N ALA A 82 0.06 8.88 3.91
CA ALA A 82 0.87 7.70 3.72
C ALA A 82 0.75 7.22 2.27
N VAL A 83 1.84 6.66 1.74
CA VAL A 83 1.89 6.02 0.41
C VAL A 83 2.28 4.56 0.61
N ILE A 84 1.46 3.67 0.05
CA ILE A 84 1.72 2.23 0.05
C ILE A 84 1.63 1.73 -1.39
N LEU A 85 2.63 0.97 -1.83
CA LEU A 85 2.57 0.16 -3.05
C LEU A 85 2.44 -1.29 -2.64
N ASN A 86 1.40 -1.96 -3.14
CA ASN A 86 1.24 -3.39 -2.94
C ASN A 86 0.95 -4.13 -4.25
N ASP A 87 1.29 -5.42 -4.26
CA ASP A 87 0.94 -6.43 -5.24
C ASP A 87 -0.08 -7.37 -4.59
N THR A 88 -1.24 -7.54 -5.21
CA THR A 88 -2.31 -8.40 -4.67
C THR A 88 -2.27 -9.84 -5.19
N ASP A 89 -1.39 -10.12 -6.14
CA ASP A 89 -1.30 -11.41 -6.84
C ASP A 89 -0.04 -12.21 -6.48
N SER A 90 0.73 -11.77 -5.47
CA SER A 90 1.92 -12.50 -5.03
C SER A 90 1.57 -13.92 -4.55
N PRO A 91 2.27 -14.97 -5.01
CA PRO A 91 1.99 -16.33 -4.59
C PRO A 91 2.15 -16.54 -3.08
N LYS A 92 1.14 -17.15 -2.45
CA LYS A 92 1.16 -17.60 -1.06
C LYS A 92 1.46 -19.09 -0.99
N SER A 93 0.80 -19.92 -1.82
CA SER A 93 1.16 -21.31 -2.06
C SER A 93 2.10 -21.44 -3.26
N ASP A 94 2.61 -22.62 -3.51
CA ASP A 94 3.47 -22.97 -4.67
C ASP A 94 4.76 -22.11 -4.76
N ARG A 95 5.19 -21.53 -3.66
CA ARG A 95 6.40 -20.68 -3.60
C ARG A 95 7.67 -21.44 -3.93
N ASP A 96 7.69 -22.73 -3.65
CA ASP A 96 8.78 -23.65 -3.99
C ASP A 96 8.96 -23.84 -5.51
N LYS A 97 7.92 -23.52 -6.31
CA LYS A 97 7.95 -23.53 -7.77
C LYS A 97 8.45 -22.25 -8.41
N MET A 98 8.43 -21.13 -7.64
CA MET A 98 8.77 -19.81 -8.15
C MET A 98 10.18 -19.76 -8.73
N ASN A 99 10.28 -19.21 -9.95
CA ASN A 99 11.56 -18.99 -10.65
C ASN A 99 12.39 -20.25 -10.85
N LYS A 100 11.74 -21.42 -11.04
CA LYS A 100 12.40 -22.70 -11.34
C LYS A 100 12.06 -23.20 -12.73
N GLU A 101 13.09 -23.66 -13.43
CA GLU A 101 12.96 -24.31 -14.73
C GLU A 101 12.04 -25.55 -14.68
N GLY A 102 11.22 -25.70 -15.71
CA GLY A 102 10.29 -26.82 -15.82
C GLY A 102 9.13 -26.79 -14.83
N MET A 103 9.03 -25.73 -14.00
CA MET A 103 7.94 -25.54 -13.07
C MET A 103 7.10 -24.31 -13.44
N THR A 104 5.85 -24.30 -12.98
CA THR A 104 4.91 -23.21 -13.19
C THR A 104 4.20 -22.88 -11.88
N VAL A 105 4.04 -21.60 -11.58
CA VAL A 105 3.13 -21.15 -10.53
C VAL A 105 1.74 -21.01 -11.16
N PRO A 106 0.78 -21.90 -10.83
CA PRO A 106 -0.49 -21.94 -11.54
C PRO A 106 -1.40 -20.76 -11.15
N LYS A 107 -2.35 -20.43 -12.02
CA LYS A 107 -3.39 -19.42 -11.73
C LYS A 107 -4.19 -19.74 -10.47
N THR A 108 -4.31 -21.02 -10.13
CA THR A 108 -5.04 -21.52 -8.95
C THR A 108 -4.26 -21.43 -7.65
N ALA A 109 -2.98 -21.05 -7.68
CA ALA A 109 -2.19 -20.83 -6.46
C ALA A 109 -2.87 -19.79 -5.56
N GLU A 110 -2.89 -20.02 -4.25
CA GLU A 110 -3.35 -19.00 -3.30
C GLU A 110 -2.48 -17.75 -3.42
N ARG A 111 -3.12 -16.59 -3.34
CA ARG A 111 -2.47 -15.30 -3.45
C ARG A 111 -2.47 -14.57 -2.12
N GLN A 112 -1.50 -13.66 -1.97
CA GLN A 112 -1.35 -12.78 -0.82
C GLN A 112 -0.94 -11.40 -1.26
N THR A 113 -1.20 -10.41 -0.41
CA THR A 113 -0.67 -9.07 -0.62
C THR A 113 0.81 -9.03 -0.30
N PHE A 114 1.61 -8.50 -1.24
CA PHE A 114 3.03 -8.22 -1.05
C PHE A 114 3.27 -6.71 -1.09
N TYR A 115 3.89 -6.16 -0.06
CA TYR A 115 4.13 -4.72 0.07
C TYR A 115 5.51 -4.35 -0.46
N HIS A 116 5.53 -3.45 -1.45
CA HIS A 116 6.71 -2.99 -2.18
C HIS A 116 7.22 -1.63 -1.71
N TRP A 117 6.36 -0.83 -1.11
CA TRP A 117 6.70 0.52 -0.63
C TRP A 117 5.82 0.86 0.55
N VAL A 118 6.43 1.32 1.64
CA VAL A 118 5.73 1.78 2.83
C VAL A 118 6.35 3.10 3.25
N LEU A 119 5.61 4.19 3.06
CA LEU A 119 6.02 5.55 3.41
C LEU A 119 4.89 6.20 4.18
N VAL A 120 5.15 6.61 5.41
CA VAL A 120 4.16 7.23 6.31
C VAL A 120 4.62 8.60 6.79
N ASP A 121 3.76 9.30 7.53
CA ASP A 121 4.07 10.59 8.16
C ASP A 121 4.52 11.67 7.16
N ILE A 122 4.00 11.60 5.92
CA ILE A 122 4.26 12.62 4.90
C ILE A 122 3.48 13.88 5.30
N PRO A 123 4.12 15.07 5.45
CA PRO A 123 3.45 16.29 5.85
C PRO A 123 2.28 16.69 4.94
N ALA A 124 1.21 17.25 5.49
CA ALA A 124 -0.03 17.58 4.77
C ALA A 124 0.14 18.58 3.61
N ASN A 125 1.21 19.35 3.60
CA ASN A 125 1.55 20.28 2.52
C ASN A 125 2.26 19.62 1.34
N VAL A 126 2.77 18.38 1.50
CA VAL A 126 3.36 17.56 0.44
C VAL A 126 2.26 16.78 -0.26
N ARG A 127 2.22 16.84 -1.58
CA ARG A 127 1.23 16.15 -2.43
C ARG A 127 1.82 15.52 -3.67
N SER A 128 3.12 15.39 -3.69
CA SER A 128 3.83 14.68 -4.75
C SER A 128 5.19 14.22 -4.28
N LEU A 129 5.61 13.09 -4.80
CA LEU A 129 6.94 12.54 -4.70
C LEU A 129 7.57 12.59 -6.10
N LYS A 130 8.80 13.05 -6.18
CA LYS A 130 9.53 13.18 -7.45
C LYS A 130 10.06 11.83 -7.92
N LEU A 131 10.40 11.75 -9.19
CA LEU A 131 11.17 10.63 -9.75
C LEU A 131 12.42 10.35 -8.88
N GLY A 132 12.61 9.09 -8.51
CA GLY A 132 13.77 8.67 -7.73
C GLY A 132 13.80 9.19 -6.29
N ALA A 133 12.67 9.67 -5.74
CA ALA A 133 12.63 10.21 -4.37
C ALA A 133 12.98 9.14 -3.33
N ASP A 134 12.48 7.93 -3.50
CA ASP A 134 12.62 6.83 -2.53
C ASP A 134 13.41 5.62 -3.07
N SER A 135 13.81 5.65 -4.32
CA SER A 135 14.77 4.72 -4.94
C SER A 135 15.30 5.33 -6.23
N LYS A 136 16.60 5.46 -6.38
CA LYS A 136 17.27 5.91 -7.61
C LYS A 136 17.76 4.74 -8.46
N ALA A 137 17.97 3.60 -7.83
CA ALA A 137 18.44 2.37 -8.46
C ALA A 137 18.22 1.18 -7.53
N ARG A 138 18.22 -0.01 -8.11
CA ARG A 138 18.22 -1.26 -7.35
C ARG A 138 19.44 -1.35 -6.44
N VAL A 139 19.22 -1.59 -5.16
CA VAL A 139 20.27 -1.75 -4.16
C VAL A 139 20.22 -3.16 -3.59
N VAL A 140 21.27 -3.93 -3.79
CA VAL A 140 21.44 -5.26 -3.20
C VAL A 140 21.63 -5.11 -1.68
N HIS A 141 21.02 -5.98 -0.90
CA HIS A 141 20.94 -5.94 0.56
C HIS A 141 20.06 -4.80 1.13
N GLY A 142 19.24 -4.20 0.25
CA GLY A 142 18.27 -3.17 0.63
C GLY A 142 18.84 -1.78 0.80
N LYS A 143 17.96 -0.85 1.12
CA LYS A 143 18.23 0.57 1.31
C LYS A 143 18.08 0.93 2.77
N SER A 144 18.88 1.89 3.23
CA SER A 144 18.78 2.43 4.58
C SER A 144 17.72 3.53 4.67
N GLU A 145 17.22 3.79 5.87
CA GLU A 145 16.60 5.07 6.20
C GLU A 145 17.68 6.18 6.29
N PRO A 146 17.32 7.47 6.18
CA PRO A 146 15.99 8.04 6.25
C PRO A 146 15.35 8.30 4.88
N ALA A 147 14.01 8.50 4.88
CA ALA A 147 13.27 9.05 3.76
C ALA A 147 13.58 10.54 3.57
N ALA A 148 13.56 11.03 2.32
CA ALA A 148 13.63 12.46 2.04
C ALA A 148 12.41 13.22 2.58
N VAL A 149 11.26 12.54 2.67
CA VAL A 149 9.98 13.04 3.19
C VAL A 149 9.28 11.91 3.92
N GLY A 150 8.79 12.17 5.14
CA GLY A 150 8.09 11.15 5.93
C GLY A 150 9.02 10.13 6.55
N LYS A 151 8.54 8.92 6.76
CA LYS A 151 9.24 7.81 7.40
C LYS A 151 9.04 6.51 6.63
N HIS A 152 10.11 5.84 6.26
CA HIS A 152 10.05 4.54 5.60
C HIS A 152 9.75 3.39 6.58
N GLY A 153 8.89 2.46 6.14
CA GLY A 153 8.81 1.13 6.72
C GLY A 153 9.58 0.10 5.88
N LEU A 154 9.83 -1.04 6.48
CA LEU A 154 10.37 -2.20 5.79
C LEU A 154 9.33 -2.75 4.81
N ASN A 155 9.73 -2.96 3.57
CA ASN A 155 8.93 -3.66 2.59
C ASN A 155 9.18 -5.18 2.66
N MET A 156 8.36 -5.96 1.98
CA MET A 156 8.37 -7.42 2.12
C MET A 156 9.56 -8.11 1.44
N PHE A 157 10.38 -7.42 0.65
CA PHE A 157 11.64 -7.99 0.17
C PHE A 157 12.59 -8.33 1.32
N THR A 158 12.51 -7.61 2.45
CA THR A 158 13.24 -7.95 3.69
C THR A 158 12.98 -9.40 4.11
N MET A 159 11.71 -9.81 4.12
CA MET A 159 11.33 -11.18 4.46
C MET A 159 11.54 -12.16 3.30
N ALA A 160 11.26 -11.73 2.06
CA ALA A 160 11.37 -12.58 0.89
C ALA A 160 12.82 -13.04 0.63
N PHE A 161 13.79 -12.21 0.97
CA PHE A 161 15.21 -12.49 0.78
C PHE A 161 15.96 -12.93 2.06
N ALA A 162 15.25 -13.12 3.18
CA ALA A 162 15.89 -13.42 4.47
C ALA A 162 16.80 -14.67 4.45
N SER A 163 16.47 -15.67 3.61
CA SER A 163 17.26 -16.90 3.44
C SER A 163 18.23 -16.87 2.25
N ASN A 164 18.33 -15.75 1.53
CA ASN A 164 19.19 -15.60 0.37
C ASN A 164 20.39 -14.72 0.71
N ASP A 165 21.56 -15.31 0.98
CA ASP A 165 22.77 -14.58 1.38
C ASP A 165 23.20 -13.50 0.38
N ALA A 166 22.90 -13.66 -0.91
CA ALA A 166 23.21 -12.67 -1.94
C ALA A 166 22.27 -11.45 -1.94
N LEU A 167 21.12 -11.54 -1.27
CA LEU A 167 20.09 -10.50 -1.31
C LEU A 167 19.56 -10.11 0.08
N LYS A 168 19.82 -10.88 1.14
CA LYS A 168 19.30 -10.59 2.48
C LYS A 168 19.70 -9.20 2.97
N GLY A 169 18.78 -8.50 3.61
CA GLY A 169 19.00 -7.17 4.15
C GLY A 169 17.69 -6.45 4.51
N ASN A 170 17.80 -5.21 4.93
CA ASN A 170 16.67 -4.37 5.26
C ASN A 170 16.27 -3.53 4.05
N TYR A 171 15.11 -3.81 3.49
CA TYR A 171 14.58 -3.13 2.32
C TYR A 171 13.62 -2.02 2.75
N TYR A 172 14.12 -0.80 2.84
CA TYR A 172 13.33 0.41 3.08
C TYR A 172 13.00 1.14 1.78
N GLY A 173 11.94 1.95 1.82
CA GLY A 173 11.52 2.74 0.66
C GLY A 173 10.91 1.91 -0.44
N TYR A 174 11.08 2.38 -1.68
CA TYR A 174 10.50 1.77 -2.86
C TYR A 174 11.39 0.65 -3.41
N ASP A 175 10.83 -0.54 -3.57
CA ASP A 175 11.35 -1.59 -4.42
C ASP A 175 10.21 -2.06 -5.34
N GLY A 176 10.40 -1.93 -6.64
CA GLY A 176 9.36 -2.08 -7.63
C GLY A 176 8.95 -3.52 -7.91
N PRO A 177 8.09 -3.74 -8.92
CA PRO A 177 7.62 -5.06 -9.32
C PRO A 177 8.73 -6.07 -9.60
N CYS A 178 8.53 -7.30 -9.11
CA CYS A 178 9.40 -8.44 -9.41
C CYS A 178 8.62 -9.77 -9.27
N PRO A 179 7.56 -9.98 -10.07
CA PRO A 179 6.80 -11.23 -10.01
C PRO A 179 7.64 -12.39 -10.55
N PRO A 180 7.35 -13.64 -10.16
CA PRO A 180 8.03 -14.81 -10.71
C PRO A 180 7.86 -14.90 -12.23
N TRP A 181 8.96 -15.17 -12.96
CA TRP A 181 8.92 -15.24 -14.43
C TRP A 181 8.12 -16.44 -14.96
N ASN A 182 7.81 -17.41 -14.12
CA ASN A 182 7.00 -18.57 -14.43
C ASN A 182 5.61 -18.55 -13.77
N ASP A 183 5.14 -17.37 -13.32
CA ASP A 183 3.78 -17.22 -12.83
C ASP A 183 2.80 -17.05 -14.00
N GLU A 184 1.72 -17.82 -13.98
CA GLU A 184 0.65 -17.74 -14.98
C GLU A 184 -0.31 -16.56 -14.75
N ASN A 185 -0.21 -15.86 -13.61
CA ASN A 185 -0.98 -14.66 -13.35
C ASN A 185 -0.24 -13.38 -13.75
N LEU A 186 -0.99 -12.48 -14.31
CA LEU A 186 -0.60 -11.08 -14.39
C LEU A 186 -0.76 -10.46 -13.01
N HIS A 187 0.26 -9.76 -12.51
CA HIS A 187 0.20 -9.15 -11.19
C HIS A 187 -0.34 -7.72 -11.26
N HIS A 188 -1.21 -7.36 -10.30
CA HIS A 188 -1.80 -6.04 -10.15
C HIS A 188 -1.14 -5.30 -9.00
N TYR A 189 -0.63 -4.11 -9.31
CA TYR A 189 0.07 -3.24 -8.37
C TYR A 189 -0.77 -2.01 -8.08
N HIS A 190 -0.96 -1.72 -6.79
CA HIS A 190 -1.78 -0.60 -6.35
C HIS A 190 -0.91 0.43 -5.62
N PHE A 191 -0.79 1.63 -6.20
CA PHE A 191 -0.30 2.81 -5.49
C PHE A 191 -1.46 3.40 -4.71
N ILE A 192 -1.43 3.29 -3.39
CA ILE A 192 -2.50 3.74 -2.51
C ILE A 192 -1.99 4.92 -1.69
N VAL A 193 -2.75 6.00 -1.67
CA VAL A 193 -2.46 7.18 -0.85
C VAL A 193 -3.56 7.34 0.17
N TYR A 194 -3.19 7.45 1.44
CA TYR A 194 -4.09 7.67 2.56
C TYR A 194 -3.90 9.09 3.10
N ALA A 195 -5.01 9.83 3.30
CA ALA A 195 -5.03 11.08 4.05
C ALA A 195 -5.36 10.77 5.51
N LEU A 196 -4.52 11.19 6.44
CA LEU A 196 -4.60 10.82 7.85
C LEU A 196 -4.95 12.02 8.74
N SER A 197 -5.70 11.78 9.82
CA SER A 197 -6.11 12.77 10.81
C SER A 197 -5.03 13.11 11.85
N VAL A 198 -3.89 12.46 11.80
CA VAL A 198 -2.74 12.62 12.70
C VAL A 198 -1.51 13.09 11.93
N GLU A 199 -0.60 13.79 12.58
CA GLU A 199 0.67 14.23 11.97
C GLU A 199 1.66 13.09 11.87
N SER A 200 1.69 12.20 12.87
CA SER A 200 2.52 11.01 12.91
C SER A 200 1.74 9.81 13.42
N LEU A 201 2.08 8.64 12.92
CA LEU A 201 1.59 7.34 13.41
C LEU A 201 2.34 6.84 14.65
N GLY A 202 3.47 7.48 15.00
CA GLY A 202 4.29 7.12 16.16
C GLY A 202 4.98 5.76 16.04
N LEU A 203 5.19 5.28 14.82
CA LEU A 203 5.81 3.97 14.59
C LEU A 203 7.31 3.99 14.93
N PRO A 204 7.85 2.90 15.52
CA PRO A 204 9.28 2.79 15.78
C PRO A 204 10.07 2.68 14.47
N GLU A 205 11.40 2.77 14.55
CA GLU A 205 12.28 2.41 13.43
C GLU A 205 12.11 0.91 13.10
N GLY A 206 12.25 0.56 11.83
CA GLY A 206 12.12 -0.84 11.40
C GLY A 206 10.69 -1.39 11.38
N PHE A 207 9.67 -0.53 11.51
CA PHE A 207 8.29 -0.99 11.34
C PHE A 207 8.06 -1.54 9.92
N ASP A 208 7.13 -2.48 9.79
CA ASP A 208 6.73 -3.08 8.53
C ASP A 208 5.36 -2.58 8.04
N ALA A 209 4.93 -3.07 6.88
CA ALA A 209 3.64 -2.72 6.31
C ALA A 209 2.45 -3.10 7.20
N ALA A 210 2.53 -4.23 7.92
CA ALA A 210 1.43 -4.67 8.79
C ALA A 210 1.26 -3.71 9.96
N ALA A 211 2.37 -3.28 10.58
CA ALA A 211 2.35 -2.27 11.64
C ALA A 211 1.81 -0.93 11.13
N ALA A 212 2.20 -0.50 9.92
CA ALA A 212 1.70 0.74 9.32
C ALA A 212 0.19 0.69 9.08
N VAL A 213 -0.32 -0.40 8.48
CA VAL A 213 -1.75 -0.59 8.21
C VAL A 213 -2.55 -0.60 9.51
N GLU A 214 -2.06 -1.29 10.54
CA GLU A 214 -2.72 -1.32 11.86
C GLU A 214 -2.75 0.07 12.50
N ALA A 215 -1.63 0.79 12.48
CA ALA A 215 -1.52 2.14 13.04
C ALA A 215 -2.42 3.17 12.34
N MET A 216 -2.75 2.98 11.06
CA MET A 216 -3.67 3.84 10.31
C MET A 216 -5.14 3.63 10.65
N LYS A 217 -5.54 2.49 11.24
CA LYS A 217 -6.95 2.21 11.59
C LYS A 217 -7.56 3.32 12.42
N GLY A 218 -8.75 3.76 12.04
CA GLY A 218 -9.48 4.86 12.71
C GLY A 218 -8.89 6.26 12.46
N LYS A 219 -7.80 6.39 11.70
CA LYS A 219 -7.15 7.67 11.39
C LYS A 219 -7.28 8.06 9.91
N ILE A 220 -7.76 7.17 9.05
CA ILE A 220 -7.94 7.42 7.61
C ILE A 220 -9.15 8.31 7.40
N LEU A 221 -8.94 9.47 6.78
CA LEU A 221 -9.99 10.42 6.39
C LEU A 221 -10.44 10.23 4.95
N ALA A 222 -9.53 9.83 4.08
CA ALA A 222 -9.79 9.49 2.68
C ALA A 222 -8.64 8.64 2.15
N GLU A 223 -8.92 7.88 1.09
CA GLU A 223 -7.92 7.15 0.34
C GLU A 223 -8.10 7.36 -1.16
N GLY A 224 -7.06 7.09 -1.92
CA GLY A 224 -7.10 7.03 -3.37
C GLY A 224 -6.15 5.95 -3.87
N LYS A 225 -6.53 5.31 -4.97
CA LYS A 225 -5.79 4.21 -5.57
C LYS A 225 -5.50 4.48 -7.04
N PHE A 226 -4.30 4.10 -7.49
CA PHE A 226 -3.91 4.02 -8.90
C PHE A 226 -3.42 2.61 -9.16
N GLU A 227 -4.03 1.93 -10.12
CA GLU A 227 -3.75 0.54 -10.45
C GLU A 227 -2.86 0.43 -11.67
N THR A 228 -1.91 -0.51 -11.63
CA THR A 228 -1.02 -0.87 -12.72
C THR A 228 -0.85 -2.38 -12.76
N ILE A 229 -0.28 -2.90 -13.83
CA ILE A 229 0.03 -4.31 -13.99
C ILE A 229 1.51 -4.52 -14.29
N TYR A 230 2.02 -5.69 -13.95
CA TYR A 230 3.37 -6.08 -14.34
C TYR A 230 3.51 -7.60 -14.42
N THR A 231 4.42 -8.05 -15.27
CA THR A 231 4.84 -9.45 -15.35
C THR A 231 6.27 -9.55 -15.86
N THR A 232 6.98 -10.57 -15.43
CA THR A 232 8.25 -10.99 -16.03
C THR A 232 8.08 -12.27 -16.85
N ASN A 233 6.85 -12.84 -16.89
CA ASN A 233 6.51 -13.97 -17.74
C ASN A 233 6.43 -13.52 -19.21
N PRO A 234 7.30 -14.06 -20.12
CA PRO A 234 7.35 -13.60 -21.51
C PRO A 234 6.04 -13.82 -22.27
N ALA A 235 5.32 -14.90 -21.99
CA ALA A 235 4.05 -15.19 -22.66
C ALA A 235 2.98 -14.13 -22.31
N LEU A 236 2.83 -13.80 -21.01
CA LEU A 236 1.90 -12.76 -20.56
C LEU A 236 2.33 -11.37 -21.04
N GLY A 237 3.63 -11.07 -21.03
CA GLY A 237 4.16 -9.80 -21.54
C GLY A 237 3.81 -9.59 -23.02
N ALA A 238 3.92 -10.63 -23.84
CA ALA A 238 3.53 -10.59 -25.26
C ALA A 238 2.02 -10.38 -25.47
N GLU A 239 1.18 -10.96 -24.60
CA GLU A 239 -0.29 -10.76 -24.67
C GLU A 239 -0.70 -9.33 -24.32
N VAL A 240 -0.10 -8.75 -23.28
CA VAL A 240 -0.42 -7.37 -22.85
C VAL A 240 0.04 -6.34 -23.90
N SER A 241 1.17 -6.59 -24.57
CA SER A 241 1.71 -5.68 -25.59
C SER A 241 0.86 -5.60 -26.87
N LYS A 242 -0.10 -6.51 -27.07
CA LYS A 242 -1.03 -6.53 -28.21
C LYS A 242 -2.32 -5.73 -27.99
N LYS A 243 -2.59 -5.31 -26.75
CA LYS A 243 -3.76 -4.53 -26.34
C LYS A 243 -3.45 -3.04 -26.26
#